data_5928faf5457583aad4752e64f4267e5e
#
_entry.id   5928faf5457583aad4752e64f4267e5e
#
_cell.length_a   1.000
_cell.length_b   1.000
_cell.length_c   1.000
_cell.angle_alpha   90.00
_cell.angle_beta   90.00
_cell.angle_gamma   90.00
#
_symmetry.space_group_name_H-M   'P 1'
#
loop_
_entity.id
_entity.type
_entity.pdbx_description
1 polymer ?
#
loop_
_entity_poly.entity_id
_entity_poly.type
_entity_poly.pdbx_seq_one_letter_code
_entity_poly.pdbx_strand_id
1 'polypeptide(L)'
;MIGKIKNIPENVAGFRATGEVTKDDYTNVVIPQVSQLVENTGQINFLLYLDTDVSNFTAGAWLHDAMLGIKHLTKWNRAAIVSDSEGVIKFTDAFSLAAPGEFKGFKKAEYDRAVQWVSEQIDKA
;
A
#
# COMPACT_ATOMS: atom_id res chain seq x y z
N MET A 1 4.31 -2.61 13.90
CA MET A 1 5.02 -3.67 13.19
C MET A 1 4.42 -3.89 11.82
N ILE A 2 5.24 -4.04 10.81
CA ILE A 2 4.79 -4.34 9.46
C ILE A 2 5.43 -5.64 9.01
N GLY A 3 4.62 -6.54 8.44
CA GLY A 3 5.11 -7.80 7.90
C GLY A 3 4.58 -8.03 6.50
N LYS A 4 5.31 -8.82 5.71
CA LYS A 4 4.87 -9.20 4.37
C LYS A 4 3.67 -10.13 4.44
N ILE A 5 2.72 -9.93 3.54
CA ILE A 5 1.60 -10.86 3.38
C ILE A 5 2.04 -11.98 2.46
N LYS A 6 1.81 -13.22 2.90
CA LYS A 6 2.03 -14.41 2.08
C LYS A 6 0.79 -14.68 1.25
N ASN A 7 0.91 -15.53 0.25
CA ASN A 7 -0.21 -15.94 -0.61
C ASN A 7 -0.85 -14.76 -1.33
N ILE A 8 -0.01 -13.86 -1.86
CA ILE A 8 -0.45 -12.72 -2.62
C ILE A 8 0.19 -12.81 -4.01
N PRO A 9 -0.47 -12.29 -5.06
CA PRO A 9 0.11 -12.36 -6.42
C PRO A 9 1.51 -11.76 -6.49
N GLU A 10 2.34 -12.32 -7.35
CA GLU A 10 3.74 -11.92 -7.45
C GLU A 10 3.93 -10.47 -7.90
N ASN A 11 2.95 -9.91 -8.58
CA ASN A 11 3.03 -8.52 -9.05
C ASN A 11 2.56 -7.51 -7.99
N VAL A 12 2.35 -7.95 -6.75
CA VAL A 12 1.88 -7.11 -5.66
C VAL A 12 2.85 -7.17 -4.49
N ALA A 13 3.21 -6.00 -3.97
CA ALA A 13 3.91 -5.90 -2.69
C ALA A 13 2.85 -5.67 -1.61
N GLY A 14 2.56 -6.70 -0.81
CA GLY A 14 1.51 -6.67 0.19
C GLY A 14 2.07 -6.74 1.60
N PHE A 15 1.49 -5.91 2.48
CA PHE A 15 1.94 -5.80 3.87
C PHE A 15 0.78 -5.72 4.83
N ARG A 16 0.99 -6.23 6.04
CA ARG A 16 0.04 -6.13 7.13
C ARG A 16 0.67 -5.34 8.25
N ALA A 17 -0.02 -4.31 8.70
CA ALA A 17 0.42 -3.47 9.80
C ALA A 17 -0.33 -3.86 11.07
N THR A 18 0.40 -4.14 12.15
CA THR A 18 -0.17 -4.50 13.45
C THR A 18 0.53 -3.69 14.55
N GLY A 19 -0.19 -3.41 15.64
CA GLY A 19 0.37 -2.66 16.75
C GLY A 19 0.93 -1.32 16.34
N GLU A 20 2.00 -0.92 16.98
CA GLU A 20 2.67 0.34 16.65
C GLU A 20 3.48 0.19 15.37
N VAL A 21 3.34 1.15 14.47
CA VAL A 21 4.07 1.16 13.21
C VAL A 21 5.01 2.37 13.21
N THR A 22 6.29 2.12 13.02
CA THR A 22 7.32 3.15 13.03
C THR A 22 7.88 3.38 11.64
N LYS A 23 8.59 4.48 11.49
CA LYS A 23 9.30 4.77 10.25
C LYS A 23 10.32 3.68 9.93
N ASP A 24 10.98 3.13 10.95
CA ASP A 24 11.96 2.07 10.73
C ASP A 24 11.31 0.79 10.21
N ASP A 25 10.11 0.46 10.70
CA ASP A 25 9.36 -0.67 10.16
C ASP A 25 9.15 -0.50 8.66
N TYR A 26 8.78 0.69 8.25
CA TYR A 26 8.54 1.00 6.86
C TYR A 26 9.82 0.89 6.04
N THR A 27 10.88 1.53 6.51
CA THR A 27 12.16 1.56 5.82
C THR A 27 12.78 0.18 5.67
N ASN A 28 12.65 -0.66 6.69
CA ASN A 28 13.32 -1.97 6.70
C ASN A 28 12.51 -3.08 6.03
N VAL A 29 11.19 -2.94 5.95
CA VAL A 29 10.34 -3.99 5.40
C VAL A 29 9.72 -3.57 4.07
N VAL A 30 9.08 -2.40 4.02
CA VAL A 30 8.31 -1.99 2.84
C VAL A 30 9.21 -1.58 1.68
N ILE A 31 10.15 -0.69 1.93
CA ILE A 31 10.96 -0.13 0.86
C ILE A 31 11.77 -1.18 0.09
N PRO A 32 12.46 -2.14 0.75
CA PRO A 32 13.17 -3.17 0.01
C PRO A 32 12.27 -4.02 -0.89
N GLN A 33 11.06 -4.35 -0.40
CA GLN A 33 10.13 -5.18 -1.17
C GLN A 33 9.57 -4.43 -2.37
N VAL A 34 9.26 -3.16 -2.20
CA VAL A 34 8.77 -2.33 -3.29
C VAL A 34 9.86 -2.16 -4.34
N SER A 35 11.10 -1.92 -3.92
CA SER A 35 12.22 -1.80 -4.86
C SER A 35 12.43 -3.10 -5.65
N GLN A 36 12.31 -4.24 -4.99
CA GLN A 36 12.43 -5.53 -5.65
C GLN A 36 11.32 -5.72 -6.68
N LEU A 37 10.10 -5.31 -6.34
CA LEU A 37 8.98 -5.41 -7.27
C LEU A 37 9.20 -4.55 -8.51
N VAL A 38 9.71 -3.35 -8.35
CA VAL A 38 10.01 -2.47 -9.48
C VAL A 38 11.06 -3.10 -10.39
N GLU A 39 12.10 -3.71 -9.80
CA GLU A 39 13.12 -4.39 -10.60
C GLU A 39 12.54 -5.56 -11.40
N ASN A 40 11.58 -6.27 -10.83
CA ASN A 40 11.00 -7.44 -11.45
C ASN A 40 9.92 -7.13 -12.48
N THR A 41 9.12 -6.08 -12.24
CA THR A 41 7.92 -5.81 -13.05
C THR A 41 7.90 -4.42 -13.69
N GLY A 42 8.69 -3.50 -13.19
CA GLY A 42 8.69 -2.11 -13.66
C GLY A 42 7.54 -1.29 -13.12
N GLN A 43 6.72 -1.83 -12.25
CA GLN A 43 5.54 -1.14 -11.69
C GLN A 43 5.41 -1.41 -10.20
N ILE A 44 4.70 -0.51 -9.51
CA ILE A 44 4.38 -0.69 -8.10
C ILE A 44 2.89 -0.95 -7.97
N ASN A 45 2.55 -2.16 -7.54
CA ASN A 45 1.22 -2.54 -7.09
C ASN A 45 1.36 -2.83 -5.60
N PHE A 46 0.76 -1.97 -4.78
CA PHE A 46 0.99 -1.95 -3.34
C PHE A 46 -0.31 -2.24 -2.61
N LEU A 47 -0.25 -3.09 -1.60
CA LEU A 47 -1.39 -3.36 -0.73
C LEU A 47 -0.97 -3.24 0.72
N LEU A 48 -1.67 -2.43 1.48
CA LEU A 48 -1.43 -2.28 2.90
C LEU A 48 -2.70 -2.63 3.66
N TYR A 49 -2.63 -3.71 4.43
CA TYR A 49 -3.71 -4.15 5.30
C TYR A 49 -3.48 -3.59 6.70
N LEU A 50 -4.33 -2.66 7.11
CA LEU A 50 -4.20 -1.99 8.40
C LEU A 50 -4.97 -2.75 9.46
N ASP A 51 -4.27 -3.59 10.19
CA ASP A 51 -4.85 -4.36 11.30
C ASP A 51 -4.45 -3.73 12.64
N THR A 52 -4.55 -2.42 12.68
CA THR A 52 -4.27 -1.64 13.88
C THR A 52 -4.97 -0.29 13.75
N ASP A 53 -5.10 0.41 14.86
CA ASP A 53 -5.68 1.75 14.86
C ASP A 53 -4.69 2.73 14.22
N VAL A 54 -5.21 3.66 13.41
CA VAL A 54 -4.36 4.66 12.76
C VAL A 54 -3.63 5.54 13.78
N SER A 55 -4.15 5.65 14.99
CA SER A 55 -3.48 6.38 16.06
C SER A 55 -2.16 5.73 16.47
N ASN A 56 -1.94 4.48 16.11
CA ASN A 56 -0.69 3.77 16.39
C ASN A 56 0.41 4.06 15.36
N PHE A 57 0.11 4.84 14.35
CA PHE A 57 1.12 5.29 13.40
C PHE A 57 1.74 6.57 13.94
N THR A 58 3.06 6.61 13.98
CA THR A 58 3.76 7.81 14.41
C THR A 58 3.66 8.86 13.31
N ALA A 59 3.28 10.08 13.70
CA ALA A 59 3.11 11.21 12.80
C ALA A 59 1.96 10.99 11.80
N GLY A 60 0.99 11.88 11.81
CA GLY A 60 -0.17 11.79 10.94
C GLY A 60 0.14 11.85 9.46
N ALA A 61 1.38 12.08 9.10
CA ALA A 61 1.82 12.14 7.71
C ALA A 61 2.53 10.87 7.26
N TRP A 62 2.50 9.80 8.04
CA TRP A 62 3.29 8.61 7.76
C TRP A 62 3.07 8.06 6.35
N LEU A 63 1.83 8.01 5.91
CA LEU A 63 1.53 7.49 4.57
C LEU A 63 2.13 8.38 3.50
N HIS A 64 1.95 9.69 3.63
CA HIS A 64 2.47 10.66 2.68
C HIS A 64 4.00 10.65 2.68
N ASP A 65 4.61 10.73 3.86
CA ASP A 65 6.06 10.76 3.98
C ASP A 65 6.70 9.44 3.52
N ALA A 66 6.04 8.32 3.84
CA ALA A 66 6.53 7.03 3.45
C ALA A 66 6.50 6.85 1.94
N MET A 67 5.45 7.33 1.28
CA MET A 67 5.37 7.28 -0.17
C MET A 67 6.41 8.16 -0.83
N LEU A 68 6.67 9.34 -0.27
CA LEU A 68 7.73 10.21 -0.77
C LEU A 68 9.10 9.61 -0.59
N GLY A 69 9.26 8.73 0.40
CA GLY A 69 10.52 8.03 0.63
C GLY A 69 10.79 6.90 -0.36
N ILE A 70 9.78 6.49 -1.13
CA ILE A 70 9.94 5.49 -2.16
C ILE A 70 10.42 6.20 -3.43
N LYS A 71 11.61 5.84 -3.89
CA LYS A 71 12.29 6.57 -4.96
C LYS A 71 11.72 6.36 -6.35
N HIS A 72 10.71 5.52 -6.50
CA HIS A 72 10.17 5.18 -7.82
C HIS A 72 8.77 5.71 -8.01
N LEU A 73 8.57 7.00 -7.70
CA LEU A 73 7.23 7.62 -7.74
C LEU A 73 6.51 7.48 -9.08
N THR A 74 7.26 7.53 -10.18
CA THR A 74 6.67 7.41 -11.50
C THR A 74 6.25 5.98 -11.85
N LYS A 75 6.63 5.02 -11.04
CA LYS A 75 6.31 3.60 -11.27
C LYS A 75 5.04 3.15 -10.55
N TRP A 76 4.40 4.01 -9.78
CA TRP A 76 3.17 3.67 -9.08
C TRP A 76 2.06 3.36 -10.07
N ASN A 77 1.52 2.15 -9.98
CA ASN A 77 0.37 1.74 -10.78
C ASN A 77 -0.90 1.77 -9.95
N ARG A 78 -0.98 0.94 -8.93
CA ARG A 78 -2.13 0.90 -8.03
C ARG A 78 -1.69 0.67 -6.60
N ALA A 79 -2.43 1.25 -5.66
CA ALA A 79 -2.22 1.03 -4.24
C ALA A 79 -3.57 0.83 -3.56
N ALA A 80 -3.72 -0.28 -2.86
CA ALA A 80 -4.92 -0.60 -2.09
C ALA A 80 -4.61 -0.46 -0.61
N ILE A 81 -5.42 0.31 0.09
CA ILE A 81 -5.32 0.44 1.55
C ILE A 81 -6.56 -0.20 2.15
N VAL A 82 -6.37 -1.24 2.92
CA VAL A 82 -7.48 -2.00 3.51
C VAL A 82 -7.61 -1.64 4.98
N SER A 83 -8.75 -1.11 5.37
CA SER A 83 -8.99 -0.66 6.73
C SER A 83 -10.49 -0.57 6.98
N ASP A 84 -10.91 -0.73 8.25
CA ASP A 84 -12.30 -0.48 8.61
C ASP A 84 -12.57 0.98 8.96
N SER A 85 -11.54 1.83 8.95
CA SER A 85 -11.69 3.25 9.22
C SER A 85 -12.19 3.97 7.96
N GLU A 86 -13.38 4.57 8.04
CA GLU A 86 -13.90 5.36 6.93
C GLU A 86 -13.01 6.56 6.61
N GLY A 87 -12.39 7.13 7.64
CA GLY A 87 -11.47 8.25 7.43
C GLY A 87 -10.27 7.87 6.59
N VAL A 88 -9.72 6.68 6.83
CA VAL A 88 -8.60 6.18 6.04
C VAL A 88 -9.03 5.93 4.61
N ILE A 89 -10.19 5.31 4.42
CA ILE A 89 -10.71 5.02 3.09
C ILE A 89 -10.93 6.30 2.29
N LYS A 90 -11.60 7.29 2.91
CA LYS A 90 -11.85 8.56 2.25
C LYS A 90 -10.56 9.31 1.94
N PHE A 91 -9.60 9.29 2.87
CA PHE A 91 -8.31 9.93 2.65
C PHE A 91 -7.57 9.28 1.49
N THR A 92 -7.59 7.95 1.41
CA THR A 92 -6.91 7.21 0.35
C THR A 92 -7.52 7.51 -1.01
N ASP A 93 -8.85 7.52 -1.08
CA ASP A 93 -9.55 7.82 -2.33
C ASP A 93 -9.27 9.26 -2.78
N ALA A 94 -9.26 10.20 -1.85
CA ALA A 94 -8.95 11.59 -2.16
C ALA A 94 -7.49 11.76 -2.59
N PHE A 95 -6.58 11.04 -1.96
CA PHE A 95 -5.16 11.07 -2.30
C PHE A 95 -4.92 10.64 -3.74
N SER A 96 -5.74 9.73 -4.24
CA SER A 96 -5.63 9.25 -5.63
C SER A 96 -5.71 10.37 -6.65
N LEU A 97 -6.41 11.45 -6.33
CA LEU A 97 -6.56 12.58 -7.25
C LEU A 97 -5.25 13.33 -7.46
N ALA A 98 -4.34 13.26 -6.51
CA ALA A 98 -3.07 13.98 -6.57
C ALA A 98 -1.86 13.05 -6.73
N ALA A 99 -2.06 11.76 -6.64
CA ALA A 99 -0.97 10.78 -6.67
C ALA A 99 -0.63 10.36 -8.09
N PRO A 100 0.60 9.86 -8.32
CA PRO A 100 1.01 9.42 -9.67
C PRO A 100 0.36 8.12 -10.13
N GLY A 101 -0.31 7.38 -9.23
CA GLY A 101 -1.01 6.13 -9.56
C GLY A 101 -2.43 6.17 -9.06
N GLU A 102 -3.11 5.04 -9.13
CA GLU A 102 -4.46 4.91 -8.60
C GLU A 102 -4.39 4.38 -7.16
N PHE A 103 -5.02 5.10 -6.23
CA PHE A 103 -5.09 4.72 -4.83
C PHE A 103 -6.55 4.50 -4.47
N LYS A 104 -6.85 3.42 -3.77
CA LYS A 104 -8.23 3.10 -3.41
C LYS A 104 -8.29 2.47 -2.02
N GLY A 105 -9.25 2.91 -1.22
CA GLY A 105 -9.52 2.35 0.09
C GLY A 105 -10.54 1.23 0.02
N PHE A 106 -10.32 0.19 0.81
CA PHE A 106 -11.23 -0.95 0.92
C PHE A 106 -11.49 -1.27 2.37
N LYS A 107 -12.65 -1.82 2.67
CA LYS A 107 -12.92 -2.35 4.00
C LYS A 107 -12.27 -3.73 4.16
N LYS A 108 -12.03 -4.15 5.40
CA LYS A 108 -11.42 -5.46 5.65
C LYS A 108 -12.24 -6.60 5.05
N ALA A 109 -13.57 -6.48 5.08
CA ALA A 109 -14.45 -7.48 4.47
C ALA A 109 -14.28 -7.57 2.96
N GLU A 110 -13.66 -6.58 2.34
CA GLU A 110 -13.43 -6.51 0.91
C GLU A 110 -11.99 -6.86 0.54
N TYR A 111 -11.27 -7.53 1.44
CA TYR A 111 -9.85 -7.85 1.23
C TYR A 111 -9.61 -8.56 -0.10
N ASP A 112 -10.42 -9.57 -0.43
CA ASP A 112 -10.24 -10.32 -1.66
C ASP A 112 -10.42 -9.44 -2.89
N ARG A 113 -11.36 -8.50 -2.83
CA ARG A 113 -11.56 -7.53 -3.90
C ARG A 113 -10.38 -6.58 -4.04
N ALA A 114 -9.81 -6.19 -2.89
CA ALA A 114 -8.63 -5.31 -2.89
C ALA A 114 -7.43 -6.01 -3.56
N VAL A 115 -7.21 -7.27 -3.22
CA VAL A 115 -6.13 -8.05 -3.84
C VAL A 115 -6.36 -8.18 -5.35
N GLN A 116 -7.58 -8.50 -5.75
CA GLN A 116 -7.92 -8.64 -7.15
C GLN A 116 -7.70 -7.32 -7.91
N TRP A 117 -8.19 -6.22 -7.34
CA TRP A 117 -8.07 -4.92 -7.98
C TRP A 117 -6.62 -4.47 -8.12
N VAL A 118 -5.83 -4.62 -7.07
CA VAL A 118 -4.45 -4.13 -7.08
C VAL A 118 -3.55 -5.00 -7.95
N SER A 119 -3.89 -6.28 -8.11
CA SER A 119 -3.10 -7.19 -8.93
C SER A 119 -3.55 -7.22 -10.39
N GLU A 120 -4.67 -6.59 -10.68
CA GLU A 120 -5.24 -6.59 -12.02
C GLU A 120 -4.28 -5.96 -13.01
N GLN A 121 -3.98 -6.70 -14.06
CA GLN A 121 -3.15 -6.17 -15.13
C GLN A 121 -4.07 -5.56 -16.17
N ILE A 122 -3.86 -4.27 -16.44
CA ILE A 122 -4.58 -3.64 -17.52
C ILE A 122 -4.04 -4.23 -18.81
N ASP A 123 -4.86 -5.01 -19.47
CA ASP A 123 -4.48 -5.63 -20.73
C ASP A 123 -4.33 -4.54 -21.78
N LYS A 124 -3.16 -4.49 -22.36
CA LYS A 124 -2.85 -3.48 -23.36
C LYS A 124 -3.17 -3.92 -24.77
N ALA A 125 -3.68 -5.11 -24.88
CA ALA A 125 -4.00 -5.66 -26.19
C ALA A 125 -5.00 -4.81 -26.94
#